data_57a844b506f4d210f0b704f4b9c1523a
#
_entry.id   57a844b506f4d210f0b704f4b9c1523a
#
_cell.length_a   1.000
_cell.length_b   1.000
_cell.length_c   1.000
_cell.angle_alpha   90.00
_cell.angle_beta   90.00
_cell.angle_gamma   90.00
#
_symmetry.space_group_name_H-M   'P 1'
#
loop_
_entity.id
_entity.type
_entity.pdbx_description
1 polymer ?
#
loop_
_entity_poly.entity_id
_entity_poly.type
_entity_poly.pdbx_seq_one_letter_code
_entity_poly.pdbx_strand_id
1 'polypeptide(L)'
;MSGSDLNFHIGDKVVYPNHGVGVIEQIGSRSIGASVEKFYLLNIKASSLKVMVPCHNVGSVGIRRVVRNGEVQKILDFLSIAEDLTTADWKDRFKENSDRMRTGSLIEVAGVLKSLIALHQAKPLSFREKKMLERARYLLVSELAMARNCEETKVEELLTSALAKIKLRFPEASEFQA
;
A
#
# COMPACT_ATOMS: atom_id res chain seq x y z
N MET A 1 -19.07 -2.72 20.08
CA MET A 1 -18.08 -3.10 19.07
C MET A 1 -16.76 -2.49 19.46
N SER A 2 -15.85 -3.33 19.83
CA SER A 2 -14.51 -2.93 20.27
C SER A 2 -13.75 -2.32 19.10
N GLY A 3 -13.71 -0.99 19.06
CA GLY A 3 -12.60 -0.33 18.42
C GLY A 3 -11.37 -0.83 19.14
N SER A 4 -10.58 -1.67 18.50
CA SER A 4 -9.22 -1.95 18.99
C SER A 4 -8.56 -0.60 19.17
N ASP A 5 -8.30 -0.21 20.41
CA ASP A 5 -7.48 0.94 20.73
C ASP A 5 -6.12 0.71 20.08
N LEU A 6 -5.96 1.20 18.85
CA LEU A 6 -4.70 1.19 18.15
C LEU A 6 -3.81 2.22 18.84
N ASN A 7 -3.25 1.83 19.98
CA ASN A 7 -2.25 2.62 20.67
C ASN A 7 -0.92 2.48 19.92
N PHE A 8 -0.54 3.55 19.25
CA PHE A 8 0.77 3.68 18.64
C PHE A 8 1.74 4.38 19.60
N HIS A 9 3.02 4.10 19.42
CA HIS A 9 4.12 4.71 20.16
C HIS A 9 5.03 5.49 19.21
N ILE A 10 5.80 6.41 19.73
CA ILE A 10 6.83 7.11 18.95
C ILE A 10 7.80 6.08 18.38
N GLY A 11 8.09 6.19 17.07
CA GLY A 11 8.92 5.26 16.35
C GLY A 11 8.16 4.09 15.68
N ASP A 12 6.87 3.91 15.97
CA ASP A 12 6.07 2.88 15.33
C ASP A 12 5.96 3.13 13.83
N LYS A 13 6.14 2.05 13.06
CA LYS A 13 5.99 2.02 11.61
C LYS A 13 4.53 1.75 11.27
N VAL A 14 3.92 2.66 10.54
CA VAL A 14 2.50 2.62 10.20
C VAL A 14 2.29 2.85 8.70
N VAL A 15 1.13 2.48 8.23
CA VAL A 15 0.65 2.76 6.87
C VAL A 15 -0.48 3.76 6.94
N TYR A 16 -0.32 4.86 6.22
CA TYR A 16 -1.40 5.79 5.93
C TYR A 16 -2.03 5.37 4.60
N PRO A 17 -3.31 4.95 4.59
CA PRO A 17 -3.95 4.42 3.39
C PRO A 17 -3.75 5.33 2.17
N ASN A 18 -3.38 4.74 1.05
CA ASN A 18 -3.10 5.41 -0.22
C ASN A 18 -1.93 6.42 -0.22
N HIS A 19 -1.27 6.65 0.92
CA HIS A 19 -0.10 7.52 1.02
C HIS A 19 1.21 6.76 1.30
N GLY A 20 1.11 5.55 1.82
CA GLY A 20 2.24 4.67 2.06
C GLY A 20 2.72 4.65 3.50
N VAL A 21 3.94 4.19 3.69
CA VAL A 21 4.53 3.98 5.00
C VAL A 21 5.02 5.29 5.64
N GLY A 22 4.86 5.35 6.94
CA GLY A 22 5.32 6.46 7.75
C GLY A 22 5.74 6.00 9.14
N VAL A 23 6.23 6.95 9.91
CA VAL A 23 6.67 6.74 11.29
C VAL A 23 5.95 7.72 12.20
N ILE A 24 5.54 7.27 13.36
CA ILE A 24 5.03 8.14 14.42
C ILE A 24 6.22 8.92 15.00
N GLU A 25 6.28 10.21 14.72
CA GLU A 25 7.35 11.08 15.23
C GLU A 25 7.04 11.65 16.61
N GLN A 26 5.77 11.96 16.84
CA GLN A 26 5.34 12.64 18.06
C GLN A 26 3.93 12.22 18.45
N ILE A 27 3.70 12.16 19.74
CA ILE A 27 2.37 12.07 20.37
C ILE A 27 2.20 13.32 21.21
N GLY A 28 1.17 14.10 20.89
CA GLY A 28 0.94 15.38 21.56
C GLY A 28 -0.51 15.57 21.94
N SER A 29 -0.75 16.70 22.60
CA SER A 29 -2.09 17.16 22.97
C SER A 29 -2.29 18.58 22.47
N ARG A 30 -3.48 18.86 22.00
CA ARG A 30 -3.89 20.17 21.49
C ARG A 30 -5.19 20.60 22.17
N SER A 31 -5.24 21.84 22.63
CA SER A 31 -6.49 22.42 23.12
C SER A 31 -7.35 22.89 21.96
N ILE A 32 -8.59 22.41 21.90
CA ILE A 32 -9.62 22.85 20.95
C ILE A 32 -10.81 23.31 21.76
N GLY A 33 -10.96 24.64 21.91
CA GLY A 33 -11.95 25.21 22.81
C GLY A 33 -11.71 24.79 24.25
N ALA A 34 -12.73 24.21 24.90
CA ALA A 34 -12.66 23.69 26.26
C ALA A 34 -12.14 22.26 26.39
N SER A 35 -11.86 21.58 25.27
CA SER A 35 -11.44 20.18 25.22
C SER A 35 -9.95 20.07 24.90
N VAL A 36 -9.32 19.00 25.44
CA VAL A 36 -7.94 18.62 25.09
C VAL A 36 -7.98 17.36 24.25
N GLU A 37 -7.44 17.44 23.05
CA GLU A 37 -7.42 16.34 22.10
C GLU A 37 -6.00 15.82 21.90
N LYS A 38 -5.84 14.50 21.97
CA LYS A 38 -4.57 13.82 21.68
C LYS A 38 -4.44 13.57 20.19
N PHE A 39 -3.23 13.67 19.66
CA PHE A 39 -2.93 13.42 18.26
C PHE A 39 -1.61 12.67 18.06
N TYR A 40 -1.50 12.01 16.94
CA TYR A 40 -0.26 11.46 16.39
C TYR A 40 0.27 12.37 15.30
N LEU A 41 1.57 12.65 15.32
CA LEU A 41 2.27 13.28 14.21
C LEU A 41 2.99 12.19 13.41
N LEU A 42 2.55 11.98 12.17
CA LEU A 42 3.13 11.01 11.24
C LEU A 42 4.07 11.71 10.27
N ASN A 43 5.21 11.11 10.01
CA ASN A 43 6.07 11.50 8.90
C ASN A 43 5.97 10.44 7.80
N ILE A 44 5.39 10.82 6.66
CA ILE A 44 5.25 9.94 5.49
C ILE A 44 6.57 9.96 4.72
N LYS A 45 7.24 8.81 4.65
CA LYS A 45 8.61 8.71 4.12
C LYS A 45 8.76 9.21 2.68
N ALA A 46 7.81 8.89 1.81
CA ALA A 46 7.92 9.19 0.38
C ALA A 46 7.89 10.69 0.06
N SER A 47 7.10 11.45 0.79
CA SER A 47 6.84 12.85 0.51
C SER A 47 7.43 13.79 1.56
N SER A 48 8.00 13.23 2.64
CA SER A 48 8.37 13.97 3.86
C SER A 48 7.20 14.79 4.43
N LEU A 49 5.99 14.40 4.08
CA LEU A 49 4.77 15.03 4.55
C LEU A 49 4.54 14.68 6.01
N LYS A 50 4.34 15.71 6.82
CA LYS A 50 3.93 15.54 8.22
C LYS A 50 2.42 15.68 8.33
N VAL A 51 1.77 14.64 8.84
CA VAL A 51 0.32 14.59 9.00
C VAL A 51 -0.02 14.46 10.48
N MET A 52 -0.87 15.35 10.95
CA MET A 52 -1.42 15.30 12.30
C MET A 52 -2.76 14.57 12.27
N VAL A 53 -2.86 13.49 13.02
CA VAL A 53 -4.08 12.67 13.10
C VAL A 53 -4.57 12.60 14.54
N PRO A 54 -5.79 13.08 14.82
CA PRO A 54 -6.39 12.90 16.13
C PRO A 54 -6.50 11.43 16.50
N CYS A 55 -6.16 11.06 17.73
CA CYS A 55 -6.14 9.66 18.16
C CYS A 55 -7.47 8.94 17.96
N HIS A 56 -8.59 9.64 18.14
CA HIS A 56 -9.92 9.09 17.94
C HIS A 56 -10.27 8.83 16.46
N ASN A 57 -9.55 9.48 15.52
CA ASN A 57 -9.79 9.32 14.08
C ASN A 57 -8.90 8.24 13.42
N VAL A 58 -7.99 7.63 14.15
CA VAL A 58 -7.07 6.61 13.61
C VAL A 58 -7.82 5.49 12.91
N GLY A 59 -8.87 4.97 13.53
CA GLY A 59 -9.70 3.90 12.96
C GLY A 59 -10.46 4.33 11.71
N SER A 60 -11.04 5.53 11.69
CA SER A 60 -11.79 6.05 10.54
C SER A 60 -10.88 6.42 9.36
N VAL A 61 -9.68 6.90 9.64
CA VAL A 61 -8.65 7.15 8.61
C VAL A 61 -8.09 5.85 8.07
N GLY A 62 -8.13 4.76 8.87
CA GLY A 62 -7.62 3.46 8.48
C GLY A 62 -6.12 3.29 8.65
N ILE A 63 -5.48 4.09 9.51
CA ILE A 63 -4.06 3.93 9.84
C ILE A 63 -3.87 2.58 10.53
N ARG A 64 -2.91 1.82 10.06
CA ARG A 64 -2.60 0.48 10.56
C ARG A 64 -1.09 0.27 10.69
N ARG A 65 -0.71 -0.77 11.42
CA ARG A 65 0.68 -1.21 11.44
C ARG A 65 1.10 -1.79 10.10
N VAL A 66 2.40 -1.72 9.83
CA VAL A 66 3.02 -2.41 8.69
C VAL A 66 2.79 -3.92 8.83
N VAL A 67 2.59 -4.60 7.71
CA VAL A 67 2.39 -6.07 7.66
C VAL A 67 3.54 -6.82 8.32
N ARG A 68 3.23 -7.99 8.89
CA ARG A 68 4.22 -8.87 9.51
C ARG A 68 4.81 -9.85 8.48
N ASN A 69 5.94 -10.46 8.80
CA ASN A 69 6.61 -11.43 7.92
C ASN A 69 5.70 -12.56 7.41
N GLY A 70 4.78 -13.06 8.22
CA GLY A 70 3.81 -14.08 7.79
C GLY A 70 2.85 -13.58 6.71
N GLU A 71 2.45 -12.32 6.78
CA GLU A 71 1.61 -11.68 5.76
C GLU A 71 2.39 -11.39 4.48
N VAL A 72 3.68 -11.05 4.59
CA VAL A 72 4.59 -10.88 3.44
C VAL A 72 4.61 -12.17 2.62
N GLN A 73 4.76 -13.32 3.26
CA GLN A 73 4.78 -14.61 2.57
C GLN A 73 3.44 -14.89 1.88
N LYS A 74 2.31 -14.61 2.51
CA LYS A 74 0.99 -14.75 1.90
C LYS A 74 0.82 -13.89 0.64
N ILE A 75 1.36 -12.69 0.64
CA ILE A 75 1.35 -11.80 -0.53
C ILE A 75 2.19 -12.37 -1.67
N LEU A 76 3.39 -12.85 -1.37
CA LEU A 76 4.25 -13.49 -2.37
C LEU A 76 3.62 -14.76 -2.94
N ASP A 77 3.00 -15.57 -2.10
CA ASP A 77 2.28 -16.77 -2.54
C ASP A 77 1.08 -16.40 -3.44
N PHE A 78 0.30 -15.40 -3.05
CA PHE A 78 -0.80 -14.87 -3.86
C PHE A 78 -0.35 -14.39 -5.25
N LEU A 79 0.79 -13.69 -5.32
CA LEU A 79 1.37 -13.23 -6.57
C LEU A 79 1.94 -14.36 -7.45
N SER A 80 2.20 -15.53 -6.84
CA SER A 80 2.75 -16.70 -7.52
C SER A 80 1.70 -17.64 -8.10
N ILE A 81 0.40 -17.40 -7.85
CA ILE A 81 -0.70 -18.26 -8.26
C ILE A 81 -1.40 -17.61 -9.46
N ALA A 82 -1.59 -18.37 -10.54
CA ALA A 82 -2.42 -17.94 -11.65
C ALA A 82 -3.90 -18.07 -11.25
N GLU A 83 -4.52 -16.95 -10.92
CA GLU A 83 -5.98 -16.86 -10.84
C GLU A 83 -6.54 -16.34 -12.16
N ASP A 84 -7.77 -16.76 -12.49
CA ASP A 84 -8.49 -16.24 -13.63
C ASP A 84 -8.65 -14.72 -13.50
N LEU A 85 -7.83 -14.02 -14.24
CA LEU A 85 -7.90 -12.56 -14.34
C LEU A 85 -9.12 -12.24 -15.20
N THR A 86 -10.25 -12.01 -14.53
CA THR A 86 -11.53 -11.75 -15.20
C THR A 86 -11.43 -10.59 -16.18
N THR A 87 -11.92 -10.80 -17.36
CA THR A 87 -12.06 -9.81 -18.44
C THR A 87 -13.30 -8.93 -18.20
N ALA A 88 -13.40 -8.28 -17.03
CA ALA A 88 -14.43 -7.28 -16.80
C ALA A 88 -14.25 -6.09 -17.75
N ASP A 89 -15.33 -5.38 -18.09
CA ASP A 89 -15.27 -4.16 -18.86
C ASP A 89 -14.27 -3.18 -18.21
N TRP A 90 -13.54 -2.40 -19.02
CA TRP A 90 -12.48 -1.52 -18.55
C TRP A 90 -12.94 -0.48 -17.52
N LYS A 91 -14.18 -0.02 -17.62
CA LYS A 91 -14.75 0.96 -16.67
C LYS A 91 -14.97 0.34 -15.28
N ASP A 92 -15.55 -0.83 -15.25
CA ASP A 92 -15.84 -1.56 -14.01
C ASP A 92 -14.54 -2.01 -13.35
N ARG A 93 -13.58 -2.48 -14.15
CA ARG A 93 -12.25 -2.86 -13.67
C ARG A 93 -11.47 -1.70 -13.05
N PHE A 94 -11.50 -0.51 -13.69
CA PHE A 94 -10.83 0.67 -13.16
C PHE A 94 -11.45 1.11 -11.83
N LYS A 95 -12.78 1.13 -11.75
CA LYS A 95 -13.50 1.44 -10.51
C LYS A 95 -13.18 0.42 -9.40
N GLU A 96 -13.25 -0.85 -9.71
CA GLU A 96 -12.94 -1.93 -8.78
C GLU A 96 -11.51 -1.82 -8.24
N ASN A 97 -10.54 -1.64 -9.12
CA ASN A 97 -9.14 -1.44 -8.73
C ASN A 97 -8.96 -0.18 -7.87
N SER A 98 -9.64 0.92 -8.21
CA SER A 98 -9.60 2.15 -7.41
C SER A 98 -10.15 1.93 -6.00
N ASP A 99 -11.25 1.19 -5.87
CA ASP A 99 -11.84 0.86 -4.59
C ASP A 99 -10.91 -0.05 -3.76
N ARG A 100 -10.29 -1.03 -4.39
CA ARG A 100 -9.29 -1.91 -3.75
C ARG A 100 -8.07 -1.13 -3.24
N MET A 101 -7.58 -0.15 -4.01
CA MET A 101 -6.48 0.72 -3.58
C MET A 101 -6.81 1.54 -2.34
N ARG A 102 -8.07 1.90 -2.12
CA ARG A 102 -8.53 2.69 -0.98
C ARG A 102 -8.71 1.89 0.29
N THR A 103 -8.82 0.57 0.22
CA THR A 103 -9.04 -0.28 1.40
C THR A 103 -7.92 -0.20 2.42
N GLY A 104 -6.72 0.19 2.02
CA GLY A 104 -5.51 0.16 2.84
C GLY A 104 -4.92 -1.23 3.02
N SER A 105 -5.55 -2.28 2.50
CA SER A 105 -5.07 -3.66 2.56
C SER A 105 -3.98 -3.91 1.54
N LEU A 106 -2.81 -4.38 1.97
CA LEU A 106 -1.68 -4.62 1.08
C LEU A 106 -1.94 -5.78 0.11
N ILE A 107 -2.69 -6.80 0.51
CA ILE A 107 -3.07 -7.90 -0.38
C ILE A 107 -3.99 -7.41 -1.50
N GLU A 108 -4.86 -6.44 -1.23
CA GLU A 108 -5.70 -5.82 -2.24
C GLU A 108 -4.86 -5.00 -3.23
N VAL A 109 -3.87 -4.26 -2.74
CA VAL A 109 -2.90 -3.54 -3.58
C VAL A 109 -2.11 -4.52 -4.47
N ALA A 110 -1.69 -5.65 -3.91
CA ALA A 110 -1.02 -6.71 -4.68
C ALA A 110 -1.93 -7.27 -5.78
N GLY A 111 -3.23 -7.43 -5.51
CA GLY A 111 -4.22 -7.84 -6.49
C GLY A 111 -4.37 -6.84 -7.64
N VAL A 112 -4.40 -5.55 -7.33
CA VAL A 112 -4.44 -4.49 -8.35
C VAL A 112 -3.17 -4.50 -9.21
N LEU A 113 -2.00 -4.61 -8.59
CA LEU A 113 -0.72 -4.72 -9.29
C LEU A 113 -0.72 -5.90 -10.26
N LYS A 114 -1.07 -7.09 -9.80
CA LYS A 114 -1.13 -8.33 -10.59
C LYS A 114 -2.09 -8.19 -11.78
N SER A 115 -3.28 -7.68 -11.54
CA SER A 115 -4.30 -7.44 -12.57
C SER A 115 -3.82 -6.48 -13.65
N LEU A 116 -3.19 -5.37 -13.27
CA LEU A 116 -2.68 -4.36 -14.22
C LEU A 116 -1.46 -4.86 -15.00
N ILE A 117 -0.58 -5.65 -14.37
CA ILE A 117 0.56 -6.28 -15.08
C ILE A 117 0.05 -7.26 -16.12
N ALA A 118 -0.91 -8.10 -15.79
CA ALA A 118 -1.51 -9.05 -16.75
C ALA A 118 -2.18 -8.32 -17.91
N LEU A 119 -2.90 -7.24 -17.62
CA LEU A 119 -3.50 -6.40 -18.64
C LEU A 119 -2.45 -5.75 -19.54
N HIS A 120 -1.36 -5.26 -18.97
CA HIS A 120 -0.27 -4.61 -19.72
C HIS A 120 0.42 -5.57 -20.71
N GLN A 121 0.52 -6.84 -20.38
CA GLN A 121 1.06 -7.85 -21.29
C GLN A 121 0.11 -8.14 -22.47
N ALA A 122 -1.18 -7.94 -22.29
CA ALA A 122 -2.19 -8.18 -23.32
C ALA A 122 -2.42 -6.96 -24.21
N LYS A 123 -2.36 -5.76 -23.66
CA LYS A 123 -2.59 -4.50 -24.39
C LYS A 123 -1.94 -3.31 -23.64
N PRO A 124 -1.70 -2.18 -24.35
CA PRO A 124 -1.21 -0.97 -23.71
C PRO A 124 -2.19 -0.47 -22.63
N LEU A 125 -1.64 -0.03 -21.50
CA LEU A 125 -2.42 0.61 -20.45
C LEU A 125 -2.75 2.06 -20.80
N SER A 126 -3.93 2.53 -20.39
CA SER A 126 -4.27 3.95 -20.38
C SER A 126 -3.37 4.71 -19.41
N PHE A 127 -3.33 6.05 -19.54
CA PHE A 127 -2.57 6.88 -18.62
C PHE A 127 -2.97 6.69 -17.15
N ARG A 128 -4.28 6.59 -16.88
CA ARG A 128 -4.79 6.35 -15.52
C ARG A 128 -4.38 4.99 -14.97
N GLU A 129 -4.43 3.95 -15.80
CA GLU A 129 -4.00 2.59 -15.42
C GLU A 129 -2.49 2.54 -15.15
N LYS A 130 -1.69 3.22 -15.96
CA LYS A 130 -0.24 3.35 -15.71
C LYS A 130 0.05 4.01 -14.37
N LYS A 131 -0.63 5.12 -14.07
CA LYS A 131 -0.49 5.81 -12.78
C LYS A 131 -0.94 4.96 -11.60
N MET A 132 -1.98 4.17 -11.77
CA MET A 132 -2.45 3.24 -10.75
C MET A 132 -1.43 2.09 -10.54
N LEU A 133 -0.86 1.56 -11.59
CA LEU A 133 0.17 0.52 -11.51
C LEU A 133 1.44 1.04 -10.82
N GLU A 134 1.90 2.22 -11.18
CA GLU A 134 3.02 2.90 -10.52
C GLU A 134 2.76 3.08 -9.02
N ARG A 135 1.55 3.50 -8.67
CA ARG A 135 1.13 3.69 -7.28
C ARG A 135 1.08 2.38 -6.51
N ALA A 136 0.48 1.34 -7.09
CA ALA A 136 0.41 0.01 -6.49
C ALA A 136 1.81 -0.58 -6.26
N ARG A 137 2.69 -0.43 -7.25
CA ARG A 137 4.10 -0.83 -7.14
C ARG A 137 4.78 -0.13 -5.97
N TYR A 138 4.67 1.18 -5.89
CA TYR A 138 5.28 1.97 -4.82
C TYR A 138 4.78 1.54 -3.43
N LEU A 139 3.46 1.43 -3.24
CA LEU A 139 2.87 1.03 -1.97
C LEU A 139 3.33 -0.37 -1.54
N LEU A 140 3.35 -1.31 -2.47
CA LEU A 140 3.73 -2.69 -2.20
C LEU A 140 5.21 -2.80 -1.84
N VAL A 141 6.09 -2.25 -2.67
CA VAL A 141 7.55 -2.32 -2.48
C VAL A 141 7.97 -1.65 -1.18
N SER A 142 7.49 -0.44 -0.92
CA SER A 142 7.86 0.33 0.27
C SER A 142 7.43 -0.34 1.58
N GLU A 143 6.23 -0.90 1.62
CA GLU A 143 5.75 -1.59 2.82
C GLU A 143 6.44 -2.92 3.04
N LEU A 144 6.64 -3.73 2.01
CA LEU A 144 7.36 -5.00 2.12
C LEU A 144 8.83 -4.79 2.52
N ALA A 145 9.48 -3.77 2.00
CA ALA A 145 10.84 -3.40 2.39
C ALA A 145 10.92 -3.04 3.88
N MET A 146 9.97 -2.25 4.36
CA MET A 146 9.89 -1.88 5.77
C MET A 146 9.56 -3.08 6.66
N ALA A 147 8.66 -3.95 6.24
CA ALA A 147 8.29 -5.16 6.97
C ALA A 147 9.45 -6.14 7.13
N ARG A 148 10.27 -6.27 6.08
CA ARG A 148 11.44 -7.15 6.08
C ARG A 148 12.74 -6.49 6.56
N ASN A 149 12.70 -5.18 6.78
CA ASN A 149 13.88 -4.39 7.12
C ASN A 149 15.03 -4.59 6.11
N CYS A 150 14.70 -4.49 4.83
CA CYS A 150 15.64 -4.64 3.72
C CYS A 150 15.46 -3.53 2.68
N GLU A 151 16.37 -3.47 1.73
CA GLU A 151 16.31 -2.52 0.61
C GLU A 151 15.15 -2.85 -0.35
N GLU A 152 14.61 -1.82 -0.98
CA GLU A 152 13.51 -1.96 -1.96
C GLU A 152 13.90 -2.85 -3.15
N THR A 153 15.16 -2.77 -3.61
CA THR A 153 15.70 -3.64 -4.67
C THR A 153 15.55 -5.12 -4.34
N LYS A 154 15.74 -5.49 -3.08
CA LYS A 154 15.57 -6.87 -2.63
C LYS A 154 14.12 -7.32 -2.71
N VAL A 155 13.19 -6.44 -2.38
CA VAL A 155 11.75 -6.68 -2.52
C VAL A 155 11.38 -6.83 -4.00
N GLU A 156 11.91 -5.98 -4.86
CA GLU A 156 11.67 -6.06 -6.31
C GLU A 156 12.12 -7.40 -6.89
N GLU A 157 13.27 -7.93 -6.45
CA GLU A 157 13.73 -9.26 -6.82
C GLU A 157 12.74 -10.36 -6.39
N LEU A 158 12.20 -10.26 -5.17
CA LEU A 158 11.21 -11.22 -4.65
C LEU A 158 9.89 -11.15 -5.44
N LEU A 159 9.41 -9.95 -5.74
CA LEU A 159 8.20 -9.74 -6.54
C LEU A 159 8.37 -10.25 -7.97
N THR A 160 9.52 -9.96 -8.57
CA THR A 160 9.88 -10.47 -9.92
C THR A 160 9.86 -11.99 -9.93
N SER A 161 10.47 -12.64 -8.94
CA SER A 161 10.52 -14.10 -8.84
C SER A 161 9.13 -14.72 -8.62
N ALA A 162 8.28 -14.07 -7.81
CA ALA A 162 6.92 -14.53 -7.57
C ALA A 162 6.06 -14.46 -8.84
N LEU A 163 6.05 -13.32 -9.52
CA LEU A 163 5.28 -13.10 -10.75
C LEU A 163 5.78 -13.95 -11.92
N ALA A 164 7.08 -14.21 -12.00
CA ALA A 164 7.65 -15.06 -13.04
C ALA A 164 7.08 -16.48 -13.05
N LYS A 165 6.66 -17.01 -11.91
CA LYS A 165 6.01 -18.32 -11.79
C LYS A 165 4.71 -18.42 -12.59
N ILE A 166 4.04 -17.31 -12.78
CA ILE A 166 2.80 -17.21 -13.58
C ILE A 166 3.02 -16.45 -14.89
N LYS A 167 4.28 -16.34 -15.33
CA LYS A 167 4.69 -15.67 -16.59
C LYS A 167 4.33 -14.19 -16.66
N LEU A 168 4.24 -13.53 -15.52
CA LEU A 168 4.10 -12.08 -15.43
C LEU A 168 5.46 -11.43 -15.19
N ARG A 169 5.71 -10.29 -15.80
CA ARG A 169 6.92 -9.50 -15.65
C ARG A 169 6.66 -8.30 -14.74
N PHE A 170 7.42 -8.19 -13.67
CA PHE A 170 7.36 -7.02 -12.80
C PHE A 170 7.90 -5.80 -13.59
N PRO A 171 7.11 -4.71 -13.69
CA PRO A 171 7.51 -3.57 -14.50
C PRO A 171 8.64 -2.78 -13.84
N GLU A 172 9.54 -2.26 -14.65
CA GLU A 172 10.61 -1.38 -14.21
C GLU A 172 10.09 0.05 -13.96
N ALA A 173 10.73 0.75 -13.02
CA ALA A 173 10.36 2.13 -12.70
C ALA A 173 10.47 3.07 -13.93
N SER A 174 11.43 2.80 -14.82
CA SER A 174 11.63 3.55 -16.06
C SER A 174 10.44 3.48 -17.04
N GLU A 175 9.64 2.44 -16.96
CA GLU A 175 8.46 2.26 -17.85
C GLU A 175 7.32 3.25 -17.55
N PHE A 176 7.38 3.95 -16.43
CA PHE A 176 6.39 4.94 -16.01
C PHE A 176 6.79 6.39 -16.30
N GLN A 177 8.02 6.61 -16.76
CA GLN A 177 8.59 7.96 -16.97
C GLN A 177 8.27 8.56 -18.35
N ALA A 178 7.36 7.99 -19.07
CA ALA A 178 6.95 8.50 -20.38
C ALA A 178 5.71 9.40 -20.31
#